data_2ecf6642162386efbcb5b216fe434dc5
#
_entry.id   2ecf6642162386efbcb5b216fe434dc5
#
_cell.length_a   1.000
_cell.length_b   1.000
_cell.length_c   1.000
_cell.angle_alpha   90.00
_cell.angle_beta   90.00
_cell.angle_gamma   90.00
#
_symmetry.space_group_name_H-M   'P 1'
#
loop_
_entity.id
_entity.type
_entity.pdbx_description
1 polymer ?
#
loop_
_entity_poly.entity_id
_entity_poly.type
_entity_poly.pdbx_seq_one_letter_code
_entity_poly.pdbx_strand_id
1 'polypeptide(L)'
;WGEALFLALLLLYPVLMHADEGMWMLGNLNKETRKTMKELGLQMPADQLYSTRHPSLKDAVVSFGGFCSGVVVSEDGLVFTNHHCGFSSIQQHSSVDHDYLKDGFTAHSREEELPNPELYVRFLLRTENVTRRVLKATTPGMTESERSLAIDSMMVLLGDEVTKKDSTQVGIVDAYYGGNEFWLSVYRDFNDVRLVFAPPSSIGKFGWDTDNWMWPRHTGDFCVFRIYAGKDNRPADYSPDNVPYRPEYVAPITLDGYKEGSFCMTLGYPGSTERYLSSFGIEEMMNGMNQAMIDVRGVKQAIWKREMDRRDSIRIKYASKYDESSNYWKNSIGTNKAIRKLKVLDKKRQAEEALRQWIQKTPAERENLLHLMSSLELNYKDRKEVNRAMSYFGESFINGPELVQFALTILNFDFEAEQKQVVAQLQKLLDKYANYDVSIDKEVFVAMLKEYRTKVDKAYLPDLYQTIDTLYGGNEQMYVDTLYAHSELTSPRGLKRFL
;
A
#
# COMPACT_ATOMS: atom_id res chain seq x y z
N TRP A 1 48.44 23.54 15.09
CA TRP A 1 48.43 22.62 13.92
C TRP A 1 47.87 21.26 14.28
N GLY A 2 48.04 20.72 15.50
CA GLY A 2 47.49 19.44 15.96
C GLY A 2 45.97 19.41 16.11
N GLU A 3 45.39 20.46 16.63
CA GLU A 3 43.93 20.55 16.83
C GLU A 3 43.13 20.70 15.52
N ALA A 4 43.70 21.47 14.57
CA ALA A 4 43.10 21.61 13.23
C ALA A 4 43.14 20.29 12.42
N LEU A 5 44.20 19.49 12.61
CA LEU A 5 44.32 18.18 11.98
C LEU A 5 43.37 17.14 12.61
N PHE A 6 43.14 17.26 13.94
CA PHE A 6 42.18 16.39 14.65
C PHE A 6 40.73 16.72 14.28
N LEU A 7 40.37 18.01 14.12
CA LEU A 7 39.08 18.45 13.60
C LEU A 7 38.86 18.04 12.14
N ALA A 8 39.90 18.11 11.30
CA ALA A 8 39.84 17.68 9.91
C ALA A 8 39.71 16.16 9.79
N LEU A 9 40.30 15.38 10.70
CA LEU A 9 40.13 13.94 10.78
C LEU A 9 38.75 13.53 11.29
N LEU A 10 38.13 14.31 12.18
CA LEU A 10 36.73 14.12 12.61
C LEU A 10 35.70 14.44 11.50
N LEU A 11 36.05 15.38 10.61
CA LEU A 11 35.22 15.72 9.43
C LEU A 11 35.39 14.74 8.25
N LEU A 12 36.42 13.89 8.28
CA LEU A 12 36.73 12.89 7.25
C LEU A 12 36.25 11.48 7.59
N TYR A 13 35.68 11.26 8.79
CA TYR A 13 34.85 10.08 9.02
C TYR A 13 33.45 10.39 8.48
N PRO A 14 33.10 9.96 7.28
CA PRO A 14 31.69 9.75 6.98
C PRO A 14 31.27 8.71 8.02
N VAL A 15 30.44 9.10 8.98
CA VAL A 15 29.62 8.15 9.70
C VAL A 15 28.81 7.50 8.59
N LEU A 16 29.31 6.38 8.07
CA LEU A 16 28.55 5.47 7.24
C LEU A 16 27.46 4.95 8.16
N MET A 17 26.38 5.70 8.26
CA MET A 17 25.13 5.20 8.82
C MET A 17 24.68 4.07 7.88
N HIS A 18 25.19 2.88 8.14
CA HIS A 18 24.65 1.68 7.56
C HIS A 18 23.37 1.41 8.36
N ALA A 19 22.23 1.61 7.73
CA ALA A 19 21.02 0.99 8.21
C ALA A 19 21.24 -0.51 8.09
N ASP A 20 21.11 -1.23 9.20
CA ASP A 20 21.22 -2.68 9.20
C ASP A 20 20.15 -3.25 8.28
N GLU A 21 20.56 -4.14 7.38
CA GLU A 21 19.64 -4.76 6.44
C GLU A 21 18.79 -5.83 7.14
N GLY A 22 17.53 -5.86 6.82
CA GLY A 22 16.61 -6.90 7.24
C GLY A 22 15.16 -6.42 7.28
N MET A 23 14.28 -7.27 6.81
CA MET A 23 12.85 -7.20 7.06
C MET A 23 12.44 -8.60 7.50
N TRP A 24 12.33 -8.79 8.82
CA TRP A 24 12.20 -10.11 9.40
C TRP A 24 10.78 -10.35 9.89
N MET A 25 10.19 -11.46 9.45
CA MET A 25 8.89 -11.89 9.94
C MET A 25 9.02 -12.36 11.39
N LEU A 26 8.25 -11.74 12.32
CA LEU A 26 8.32 -12.07 13.74
C LEU A 26 8.06 -13.56 14.04
N GLY A 27 7.12 -14.17 13.30
CA GLY A 27 6.81 -15.60 13.45
C GLY A 27 7.89 -16.54 12.93
N ASN A 28 8.91 -16.03 12.23
CA ASN A 28 10.01 -16.79 11.63
C ASN A 28 11.40 -16.30 12.05
N LEU A 29 11.55 -15.81 13.27
CA LEU A 29 12.86 -15.42 13.81
C LEU A 29 13.70 -16.65 14.08
N ASN A 30 14.56 -17.02 13.10
CA ASN A 30 15.48 -18.14 13.22
C ASN A 30 16.66 -17.81 14.17
N LYS A 31 17.54 -18.79 14.39
CA LYS A 31 18.67 -18.65 15.31
C LYS A 31 19.64 -17.54 14.89
N GLU A 32 19.92 -17.43 13.59
CA GLU A 32 20.86 -16.42 13.06
C GLU A 32 20.28 -15.01 13.18
N THR A 33 19.02 -14.82 12.79
CA THR A 33 18.33 -13.53 12.94
C THR A 33 18.32 -13.06 14.39
N ARG A 34 17.97 -13.97 15.33
CA ARG A 34 17.99 -13.65 16.77
C ARG A 34 19.39 -13.33 17.28
N LYS A 35 20.42 -13.99 16.76
CA LYS A 35 21.81 -13.67 17.10
C LYS A 35 22.17 -12.26 16.61
N THR A 36 21.85 -11.93 15.37
CA THR A 36 22.07 -10.59 14.81
C THR A 36 21.36 -9.51 15.62
N MET A 37 20.08 -9.71 15.96
CA MET A 37 19.34 -8.75 16.79
C MET A 37 19.99 -8.54 18.17
N LYS A 38 20.54 -9.61 18.80
CA LYS A 38 21.26 -9.50 20.07
C LYS A 38 22.60 -8.77 19.92
N GLU A 39 23.32 -9.02 18.84
CA GLU A 39 24.58 -8.33 18.52
C GLU A 39 24.37 -6.83 18.28
N LEU A 40 23.19 -6.48 17.72
CA LEU A 40 22.73 -5.09 17.57
C LEU A 40 22.21 -4.46 18.88
N GLY A 41 22.12 -5.22 19.97
CA GLY A 41 21.76 -4.72 21.30
C GLY A 41 20.36 -5.07 21.80
N LEU A 42 19.58 -5.91 21.09
CA LEU A 42 18.27 -6.36 21.58
C LEU A 42 18.43 -7.17 22.85
N GLN A 43 17.80 -6.70 23.93
CA GLN A 43 17.79 -7.38 25.23
C GLN A 43 16.50 -8.21 25.47
N MET A 44 15.43 -7.87 24.75
CA MET A 44 14.12 -8.54 24.88
C MET A 44 14.20 -9.98 24.40
N PRO A 45 13.70 -10.97 25.18
CA PRO A 45 13.58 -12.36 24.74
C PRO A 45 12.66 -12.50 23.52
N ALA A 46 12.95 -13.48 22.65
CA ALA A 46 12.19 -13.69 21.42
C ALA A 46 10.71 -14.02 21.64
N ASP A 47 10.37 -14.68 22.73
CA ASP A 47 8.99 -15.01 23.11
C ASP A 47 8.20 -13.80 23.62
N GLN A 48 8.87 -12.75 24.08
CA GLN A 48 8.24 -11.45 24.37
C GLN A 48 7.97 -10.64 23.10
N LEU A 49 8.70 -10.90 22.02
CA LEU A 49 8.42 -10.30 20.72
C LEU A 49 7.24 -10.99 20.03
N TYR A 50 7.28 -12.32 19.99
CA TYR A 50 6.26 -13.14 19.35
C TYR A 50 6.03 -14.41 20.15
N SER A 51 4.79 -14.63 20.58
CA SER A 51 4.32 -15.86 21.21
C SER A 51 2.91 -16.19 20.73
N THR A 52 2.60 -17.49 20.67
CA THR A 52 1.25 -18.01 20.49
C THR A 52 0.70 -18.64 21.77
N ARG A 53 1.47 -18.57 22.88
CA ARG A 53 1.14 -19.21 24.17
C ARG A 53 0.79 -18.20 25.26
N HIS A 54 1.28 -17.00 25.14
CA HIS A 54 1.05 -15.89 26.08
C HIS A 54 1.09 -14.55 25.33
N PRO A 55 0.51 -13.48 25.88
CA PRO A 55 0.59 -12.14 25.30
C PRO A 55 2.04 -11.70 25.08
N SER A 56 2.30 -11.06 23.98
CA SER A 56 3.61 -10.61 23.52
C SER A 56 3.49 -9.31 22.73
N LEU A 57 4.59 -8.68 22.39
CA LEU A 57 4.59 -7.40 21.68
C LEU A 57 3.80 -7.44 20.36
N LYS A 58 3.75 -8.59 19.68
CA LYS A 58 2.92 -8.77 18.46
C LYS A 58 1.44 -8.42 18.70
N ASP A 59 0.94 -8.62 19.92
CA ASP A 59 -0.47 -8.43 20.28
C ASP A 59 -0.83 -6.95 20.52
N ALA A 60 0.18 -6.06 20.59
CA ALA A 60 -0.04 -4.62 20.58
C ALA A 60 0.09 -4.00 19.18
N VAL A 61 0.76 -4.69 18.23
CA VAL A 61 0.96 -4.18 16.87
C VAL A 61 -0.13 -4.70 15.96
N VAL A 62 -0.86 -3.79 15.34
CA VAL A 62 -2.06 -4.11 14.57
C VAL A 62 -1.94 -3.67 13.11
N SER A 63 -2.59 -4.42 12.21
CA SER A 63 -2.87 -3.93 10.88
C SER A 63 -4.09 -3.01 10.94
N PHE A 64 -3.91 -1.77 10.54
CA PHE A 64 -4.94 -0.75 10.56
C PHE A 64 -5.57 -0.63 9.18
N GLY A 65 -6.82 -1.03 9.06
CA GLY A 65 -7.58 -1.05 7.81
C GLY A 65 -7.05 -1.99 6.72
N GLY A 66 -6.03 -2.82 7.00
CA GLY A 66 -5.35 -3.66 6.01
C GLY A 66 -4.30 -2.95 5.15
N PHE A 67 -4.12 -1.64 5.32
CA PHE A 67 -3.22 -0.81 4.51
C PHE A 67 -2.18 -0.04 5.33
N CYS A 68 -2.32 0.01 6.65
CA CYS A 68 -1.40 0.69 7.56
C CYS A 68 -1.08 -0.17 8.80
N SER A 69 -0.19 0.34 9.63
CA SER A 69 0.12 -0.23 10.94
C SER A 69 -0.35 0.70 12.04
N GLY A 70 -0.74 0.12 13.17
CA GLY A 70 -1.06 0.84 14.39
C GLY A 70 -0.48 0.14 15.59
N VAL A 71 -0.51 0.80 16.74
CA VAL A 71 -0.06 0.24 18.01
C VAL A 71 -1.08 0.54 19.11
N VAL A 72 -1.46 -0.50 19.85
CA VAL A 72 -2.34 -0.40 21.00
C VAL A 72 -1.55 0.09 22.21
N VAL A 73 -1.98 1.21 22.79
CA VAL A 73 -1.22 1.93 23.84
C VAL A 73 -2.00 2.10 25.15
N SER A 74 -3.23 1.60 25.23
CA SER A 74 -4.01 1.66 26.48
C SER A 74 -4.85 0.41 26.72
N GLU A 75 -5.18 0.16 27.98
CA GLU A 75 -6.09 -0.91 28.39
C GLU A 75 -7.54 -0.71 27.92
N ASP A 76 -7.85 0.48 27.41
CA ASP A 76 -9.16 0.89 26.86
C ASP A 76 -9.14 0.92 25.31
N GLY A 77 -8.22 0.19 24.67
CA GLY A 77 -8.21 -0.01 23.23
C GLY A 77 -7.80 1.21 22.40
N LEU A 78 -7.07 2.20 22.95
CA LEU A 78 -6.51 3.29 22.15
C LEU A 78 -5.42 2.76 21.22
N VAL A 79 -5.51 3.18 19.96
CA VAL A 79 -4.57 2.85 18.88
C VAL A 79 -3.94 4.12 18.34
N PHE A 80 -2.62 4.17 18.35
CA PHE A 80 -1.86 5.22 17.64
C PHE A 80 -1.51 4.72 16.25
N THR A 81 -1.77 5.57 15.26
CA THR A 81 -1.38 5.35 13.87
C THR A 81 -0.95 6.66 13.22
N ASN A 82 -0.57 6.65 11.95
CA ASN A 82 -0.19 7.85 11.24
C ASN A 82 -1.42 8.69 10.83
N HIS A 83 -1.26 10.00 10.75
CA HIS A 83 -2.29 10.91 10.26
C HIS A 83 -2.72 10.56 8.83
N HIS A 84 -1.76 10.24 7.95
CA HIS A 84 -2.09 9.82 6.59
C HIS A 84 -2.88 8.50 6.53
N CYS A 85 -2.74 7.61 7.52
CA CYS A 85 -3.54 6.39 7.62
C CYS A 85 -4.99 6.68 8.04
N GLY A 86 -5.21 7.69 8.89
CA GLY A 86 -6.53 8.14 9.29
C GLY A 86 -7.16 9.16 8.36
N PHE A 87 -6.48 9.58 7.29
CA PHE A 87 -6.86 10.74 6.49
C PHE A 87 -8.24 10.60 5.84
N SER A 88 -8.57 9.44 5.29
CA SER A 88 -9.90 9.17 4.73
C SER A 88 -11.00 9.19 5.78
N SER A 89 -10.74 8.68 6.99
CA SER A 89 -11.69 8.76 8.11
C SER A 89 -11.93 10.21 8.54
N ILE A 90 -10.86 11.01 8.65
CA ILE A 90 -10.97 12.44 8.97
C ILE A 90 -11.78 13.16 7.88
N GLN A 91 -11.53 12.84 6.61
CA GLN A 91 -12.27 13.41 5.48
C GLN A 91 -13.76 13.06 5.52
N GLN A 92 -14.13 11.81 5.82
CA GLN A 92 -15.54 11.38 5.89
C GLN A 92 -16.36 12.19 6.89
N HIS A 93 -15.73 12.62 7.98
CA HIS A 93 -16.36 13.44 9.01
C HIS A 93 -16.23 14.94 8.76
N SER A 94 -15.51 15.35 7.71
CA SER A 94 -15.30 16.76 7.39
C SER A 94 -16.38 17.30 6.46
N SER A 95 -16.76 18.56 6.71
CA SER A 95 -17.63 19.36 5.84
C SER A 95 -17.08 20.78 5.75
N VAL A 96 -17.70 21.62 4.93
CA VAL A 96 -17.30 23.05 4.85
C VAL A 96 -17.51 23.76 6.19
N ASP A 97 -18.54 23.36 6.96
CA ASP A 97 -18.85 23.96 8.27
C ASP A 97 -18.05 23.33 9.42
N HIS A 98 -17.56 22.11 9.24
CA HIS A 98 -16.76 21.32 10.21
C HIS A 98 -15.57 20.71 9.50
N ASP A 99 -14.54 21.47 9.26
CA ASP A 99 -13.37 21.06 8.49
C ASP A 99 -12.30 20.41 9.38
N TYR A 100 -12.54 19.15 9.80
CA TYR A 100 -11.60 18.40 10.65
C TYR A 100 -10.25 18.12 9.97
N LEU A 101 -10.18 18.14 8.63
CA LEU A 101 -8.90 18.08 7.93
C LEU A 101 -8.05 19.33 8.22
N LYS A 102 -8.68 20.50 8.21
CA LYS A 102 -8.01 21.80 8.43
C LYS A 102 -7.78 22.10 9.91
N ASP A 103 -8.80 21.91 10.72
CA ASP A 103 -8.85 22.38 12.10
C ASP A 103 -8.46 21.31 13.14
N GLY A 104 -8.40 20.03 12.70
CA GLY A 104 -8.21 18.88 13.57
C GLY A 104 -9.51 18.46 14.25
N PHE A 105 -9.44 17.37 15.00
CA PHE A 105 -10.53 16.81 15.78
C PHE A 105 -10.06 16.33 17.15
N THR A 106 -10.85 16.53 18.18
CA THR A 106 -10.63 16.00 19.52
C THR A 106 -11.96 15.60 20.14
N ALA A 107 -12.14 14.34 20.47
CA ALA A 107 -13.25 13.87 21.29
C ALA A 107 -12.93 14.12 22.77
N HIS A 108 -13.82 14.81 23.48
CA HIS A 108 -13.71 15.10 24.92
C HIS A 108 -14.43 14.07 25.79
N SER A 109 -15.24 13.21 25.17
CA SER A 109 -15.91 12.07 25.77
C SER A 109 -16.00 10.91 24.78
N ARG A 110 -16.37 9.71 25.29
CA ARG A 110 -16.52 8.54 24.42
C ARG A 110 -17.70 8.65 23.45
N GLU A 111 -18.70 9.40 23.83
CA GLU A 111 -19.88 9.66 23.01
C GLU A 111 -19.57 10.57 21.81
N GLU A 112 -18.51 11.39 21.91
CA GLU A 112 -18.04 12.23 20.82
C GLU A 112 -17.09 11.52 19.85
N GLU A 113 -16.61 10.31 20.18
CA GLU A 113 -15.73 9.53 19.30
C GLU A 113 -16.49 9.12 18.01
N LEU A 114 -15.91 9.43 16.85
CA LEU A 114 -16.59 9.30 15.55
C LEU A 114 -16.42 7.91 14.95
N PRO A 115 -17.51 7.16 14.68
CA PRO A 115 -17.45 5.81 14.15
C PRO A 115 -17.02 5.79 12.67
N ASN A 116 -16.27 4.77 12.26
CA ASN A 116 -15.81 4.58 10.89
C ASN A 116 -16.23 3.18 10.39
N PRO A 117 -17.41 3.05 9.78
CA PRO A 117 -18.03 1.75 9.47
C PRO A 117 -17.24 0.84 8.53
N GLU A 118 -16.35 1.41 7.70
CA GLU A 118 -15.53 0.64 6.75
C GLU A 118 -14.11 0.36 7.28
N LEU A 119 -13.78 0.89 8.45
CA LEU A 119 -12.47 0.73 9.07
C LEU A 119 -12.49 -0.46 10.04
N TYR A 120 -11.49 -1.30 9.95
CA TYR A 120 -11.25 -2.36 10.91
C TYR A 120 -9.82 -2.33 11.44
N VAL A 121 -9.62 -2.92 12.60
CA VAL A 121 -8.30 -3.16 13.19
C VAL A 121 -8.10 -4.66 13.32
N ARG A 122 -6.98 -5.15 12.79
CA ARG A 122 -6.66 -6.57 12.67
C ARG A 122 -5.49 -6.96 13.55
N PHE A 123 -5.68 -7.95 14.41
CA PHE A 123 -4.68 -8.53 15.28
C PHE A 123 -4.14 -9.84 14.73
N LEU A 124 -2.82 -9.99 14.67
CA LEU A 124 -2.17 -11.23 14.29
C LEU A 124 -2.23 -12.24 15.45
N LEU A 125 -2.92 -13.36 15.26
CA LEU A 125 -2.97 -14.44 16.23
C LEU A 125 -1.77 -15.38 16.09
N ARG A 126 -1.49 -15.84 14.86
CA ARG A 126 -0.35 -16.74 14.55
C ARG A 126 0.00 -16.71 13.08
N THR A 127 1.21 -17.19 12.77
CA THR A 127 1.66 -17.50 11.40
C THR A 127 2.09 -18.96 11.30
N GLU A 128 1.93 -19.55 10.10
CA GLU A 128 2.26 -20.94 9.81
C GLU A 128 2.85 -21.05 8.40
N ASN A 129 3.98 -21.76 8.24
CA ASN A 129 4.51 -22.05 6.92
C ASN A 129 3.67 -23.15 6.24
N VAL A 130 2.98 -22.82 5.18
CA VAL A 130 2.11 -23.72 4.41
C VAL A 130 2.65 -24.05 3.03
N THR A 131 3.90 -23.74 2.75
CA THR A 131 4.56 -23.92 1.45
C THR A 131 4.33 -25.31 0.87
N ARG A 132 4.51 -26.36 1.68
CA ARG A 132 4.31 -27.75 1.21
C ARG A 132 2.85 -28.02 0.83
N ARG A 133 1.89 -27.41 1.53
CA ARG A 133 0.47 -27.59 1.24
C ARG A 133 0.10 -26.90 -0.07
N VAL A 134 0.57 -25.68 -0.27
CA VAL A 134 0.33 -24.89 -1.49
C VAL A 134 0.97 -25.58 -2.70
N LEU A 135 2.26 -25.88 -2.64
CA LEU A 135 3.00 -26.48 -3.77
C LEU A 135 2.53 -27.90 -4.11
N LYS A 136 1.88 -28.62 -3.18
CA LYS A 136 1.28 -29.94 -3.46
C LYS A 136 0.15 -29.86 -4.50
N ALA A 137 -0.46 -28.71 -4.70
CA ALA A 137 -1.48 -28.47 -5.72
C ALA A 137 -0.89 -28.41 -7.15
N THR A 138 0.43 -28.27 -7.28
CA THR A 138 1.11 -28.11 -8.58
C THR A 138 1.77 -29.41 -9.04
N THR A 139 1.86 -29.60 -10.36
CA THR A 139 2.55 -30.73 -10.98
C THR A 139 3.54 -30.25 -12.05
N PRO A 140 4.61 -31.02 -12.36
CA PRO A 140 5.63 -30.62 -13.34
C PRO A 140 5.14 -30.37 -14.77
N GLY A 141 3.94 -30.88 -15.12
CA GLY A 141 3.37 -30.73 -16.47
C GLY A 141 2.43 -29.54 -16.65
N MET A 142 2.19 -28.76 -15.60
CA MET A 142 1.35 -27.58 -15.66
C MET A 142 2.01 -26.45 -16.44
N THR A 143 1.21 -25.75 -17.26
CA THR A 143 1.59 -24.45 -17.79
C THR A 143 1.69 -23.41 -16.64
N GLU A 144 2.33 -22.29 -16.89
CA GLU A 144 2.46 -21.23 -15.85
C GLU A 144 1.08 -20.71 -15.40
N SER A 145 0.13 -20.57 -16.32
CA SER A 145 -1.24 -20.15 -15.98
C SER A 145 -1.96 -21.17 -15.11
N GLU A 146 -1.88 -22.46 -15.43
CA GLU A 146 -2.47 -23.53 -14.62
C GLU A 146 -1.80 -23.63 -13.26
N ARG A 147 -0.49 -23.46 -13.20
CA ARG A 147 0.27 -23.45 -11.96
C ARG A 147 -0.15 -22.28 -11.05
N SER A 148 -0.23 -21.06 -11.61
CA SER A 148 -0.68 -19.87 -10.88
C SER A 148 -2.07 -20.06 -10.31
N LEU A 149 -3.04 -20.50 -11.15
CA LEU A 149 -4.41 -20.74 -10.73
C LEU A 149 -4.51 -21.80 -9.63
N ALA A 150 -3.73 -22.88 -9.70
CA ALA A 150 -3.70 -23.91 -8.68
C ALA A 150 -3.15 -23.40 -7.35
N ILE A 151 -2.12 -22.56 -7.39
CA ILE A 151 -1.55 -21.89 -6.21
C ILE A 151 -2.58 -20.95 -5.59
N ASP A 152 -3.16 -20.05 -6.37
CA ASP A 152 -4.13 -19.06 -5.91
C ASP A 152 -5.35 -19.73 -5.27
N SER A 153 -5.89 -20.77 -5.94
CA SER A 153 -7.00 -21.55 -5.42
C SER A 153 -6.67 -22.24 -4.08
N MET A 154 -5.45 -22.76 -3.94
CA MET A 154 -5.02 -23.40 -2.69
C MET A 154 -4.81 -22.36 -1.59
N MET A 155 -4.28 -21.17 -1.90
CA MET A 155 -4.12 -20.08 -0.94
C MET A 155 -5.47 -19.65 -0.38
N VAL A 156 -6.48 -19.48 -1.24
CA VAL A 156 -7.86 -19.16 -0.82
C VAL A 156 -8.43 -20.28 0.05
N LEU A 157 -8.32 -21.54 -0.39
CA LEU A 157 -8.84 -22.69 0.37
C LEU A 157 -8.25 -22.76 1.79
N LEU A 158 -6.96 -22.51 1.94
CA LEU A 158 -6.28 -22.53 3.25
C LEU A 158 -6.74 -21.39 4.17
N GLY A 159 -7.02 -20.22 3.59
CA GLY A 159 -7.62 -19.10 4.31
C GLY A 159 -9.04 -19.43 4.80
N ASP A 160 -9.87 -19.98 3.92
CA ASP A 160 -11.25 -20.39 4.21
C ASP A 160 -11.34 -21.48 5.29
N GLU A 161 -10.39 -22.41 5.32
CA GLU A 161 -10.34 -23.43 6.38
C GLU A 161 -10.26 -22.82 7.78
N VAL A 162 -9.61 -21.65 7.94
CA VAL A 162 -9.52 -20.94 9.21
C VAL A 162 -10.89 -20.38 9.61
N THR A 163 -11.54 -19.65 8.69
CA THR A 163 -12.83 -19.02 8.94
C THR A 163 -13.95 -20.05 9.18
N LYS A 164 -13.89 -21.20 8.48
CA LYS A 164 -14.83 -22.32 8.71
C LYS A 164 -14.70 -22.96 10.09
N LYS A 165 -13.49 -22.94 10.69
CA LYS A 165 -13.26 -23.48 12.04
C LYS A 165 -13.69 -22.48 13.12
N ASP A 166 -13.44 -21.20 12.91
CA ASP A 166 -13.77 -20.10 13.80
C ASP A 166 -14.10 -18.87 12.98
N SER A 167 -15.39 -18.54 12.89
CA SER A 167 -15.90 -17.41 12.10
C SER A 167 -15.42 -16.03 12.60
N THR A 168 -14.80 -15.96 13.78
CA THR A 168 -14.18 -14.74 14.32
C THR A 168 -12.73 -14.57 13.85
N GLN A 169 -12.21 -15.52 13.06
CA GLN A 169 -10.85 -15.50 12.56
C GLN A 169 -10.83 -15.39 11.04
N VAL A 170 -9.82 -14.70 10.53
CA VAL A 170 -9.55 -14.53 9.11
C VAL A 170 -8.20 -15.16 8.80
N GLY A 171 -8.16 -16.09 7.82
CA GLY A 171 -6.92 -16.68 7.30
C GLY A 171 -6.51 -16.01 5.99
N ILE A 172 -5.27 -15.56 5.91
CA ILE A 172 -4.68 -15.02 4.68
C ILE A 172 -3.38 -15.75 4.41
N VAL A 173 -3.21 -16.23 3.18
CA VAL A 173 -1.95 -16.84 2.74
C VAL A 173 -1.25 -15.87 1.81
N ASP A 174 0.01 -15.53 2.14
CA ASP A 174 0.85 -14.66 1.34
C ASP A 174 2.03 -15.44 0.77
N ALA A 175 2.43 -15.07 -0.47
CA ALA A 175 3.62 -15.59 -1.13
C ALA A 175 4.83 -14.71 -0.80
N TYR A 176 5.92 -15.34 -0.35
CA TYR A 176 7.17 -14.70 -0.01
C TYR A 176 8.29 -15.15 -0.95
N TYR A 177 9.31 -14.34 -1.09
CA TYR A 177 10.52 -14.63 -1.87
C TYR A 177 10.20 -15.07 -3.32
N GLY A 178 9.28 -14.34 -3.97
CA GLY A 178 8.88 -14.64 -5.34
C GLY A 178 8.13 -15.98 -5.50
N GLY A 179 7.37 -16.40 -4.48
CA GLY A 179 6.62 -17.66 -4.51
C GLY A 179 7.42 -18.90 -4.10
N ASN A 180 8.58 -18.71 -3.46
CA ASN A 180 9.37 -19.82 -2.89
C ASN A 180 8.86 -20.27 -1.51
N GLU A 181 8.18 -19.39 -0.78
CA GLU A 181 7.55 -19.71 0.49
C GLU A 181 6.13 -19.16 0.54
N PHE A 182 5.23 -19.89 1.21
CA PHE A 182 3.85 -19.48 1.46
C PHE A 182 3.57 -19.55 2.96
N TRP A 183 3.05 -18.46 3.51
CA TRP A 183 2.77 -18.33 4.93
C TRP A 183 1.31 -17.98 5.15
N LEU A 184 0.62 -18.80 5.95
CA LEU A 184 -0.71 -18.54 6.45
C LEU A 184 -0.60 -17.65 7.70
N SER A 185 -1.18 -16.48 7.63
CA SER A 185 -1.39 -15.60 8.78
C SER A 185 -2.84 -15.71 9.24
N VAL A 186 -3.07 -15.91 10.52
CA VAL A 186 -4.40 -15.98 11.11
C VAL A 186 -4.61 -14.75 11.96
N TYR A 187 -5.71 -14.07 11.71
CA TYR A 187 -6.04 -12.78 12.30
C TYR A 187 -7.40 -12.79 13.00
N ARG A 188 -7.62 -11.75 13.80
CA ARG A 188 -8.93 -11.37 14.33
C ARG A 188 -9.18 -9.90 14.03
N ASP A 189 -10.34 -9.60 13.43
CA ASP A 189 -10.74 -8.26 13.02
C ASP A 189 -11.74 -7.68 14.01
N PHE A 190 -11.58 -6.38 14.33
CA PHE A 190 -12.52 -5.57 15.09
C PHE A 190 -13.04 -4.47 14.18
N ASN A 191 -14.35 -4.40 13.97
CA ASN A 191 -15.00 -3.53 12.98
C ASN A 191 -15.57 -2.23 13.57
N ASP A 192 -15.67 -2.08 14.91
CA ASP A 192 -16.05 -0.82 15.53
C ASP A 192 -14.80 -0.05 15.93
N VAL A 193 -14.35 0.83 15.03
CA VAL A 193 -13.15 1.66 15.22
C VAL A 193 -13.56 3.12 15.11
N ARG A 194 -13.28 3.91 16.16
CA ARG A 194 -13.73 5.29 16.27
C ARG A 194 -12.55 6.25 16.32
N LEU A 195 -12.68 7.39 15.61
CA LEU A 195 -11.70 8.46 15.64
C LEU A 195 -11.80 9.20 16.98
N VAL A 196 -10.68 9.32 17.68
CA VAL A 196 -10.57 10.00 18.98
C VAL A 196 -9.88 11.35 18.84
N PHE A 197 -8.79 11.37 18.06
CA PHE A 197 -7.99 12.57 17.87
C PHE A 197 -7.31 12.57 16.50
N ALA A 198 -7.31 13.73 15.87
CA ALA A 198 -6.50 14.04 14.71
C ALA A 198 -5.97 15.47 14.82
N PRO A 199 -4.66 15.70 14.66
CA PRO A 199 -4.15 17.06 14.57
C PRO A 199 -4.63 17.73 13.27
N PRO A 200 -4.67 19.06 13.20
CA PRO A 200 -4.91 19.76 11.93
C PRO A 200 -3.85 19.37 10.90
N SER A 201 -4.20 19.39 9.61
CA SER A 201 -3.27 19.04 8.52
C SER A 201 -1.99 19.90 8.51
N SER A 202 -2.03 21.11 9.08
CA SER A 202 -0.83 21.94 9.28
C SER A 202 0.21 21.29 10.19
N ILE A 203 -0.16 20.30 11.00
CA ILE A 203 0.73 19.47 11.82
C ILE A 203 0.82 18.07 11.23
N GLY A 204 -0.32 17.39 11.04
CA GLY A 204 -0.41 16.00 10.58
C GLY A 204 0.15 15.78 9.18
N LYS A 205 0.23 16.85 8.41
CA LYS A 205 0.77 16.87 7.05
C LYS A 205 1.74 18.04 6.83
N PHE A 206 2.47 18.44 7.88
CA PHE A 206 3.45 19.51 7.78
C PHE A 206 4.48 19.22 6.69
N GLY A 207 4.77 20.23 5.86
CA GLY A 207 5.66 20.09 4.69
C GLY A 207 4.95 19.55 3.45
N TRP A 208 3.71 19.04 3.56
CA TRP A 208 2.89 18.54 2.46
C TRP A 208 3.68 17.63 1.50
N ASP A 209 3.44 17.75 0.20
CA ASP A 209 4.14 16.98 -0.84
C ASP A 209 5.64 17.30 -0.91
N THR A 210 6.07 18.51 -0.48
CA THR A 210 7.48 18.89 -0.50
C THR A 210 8.34 17.99 0.36
N ASP A 211 7.89 17.67 1.57
CA ASP A 211 8.63 16.87 2.54
C ASP A 211 8.33 15.37 2.45
N ASN A 212 7.26 14.97 1.72
CA ASN A 212 6.93 13.55 1.59
C ASN A 212 8.04 12.81 0.84
N TRP A 213 8.48 11.66 1.39
CA TRP A 213 9.62 10.87 0.91
C TRP A 213 10.94 11.65 0.84
N MET A 214 11.10 12.63 1.74
CA MET A 214 12.30 13.46 1.84
C MET A 214 12.89 13.40 3.23
N TRP A 215 14.18 13.71 3.34
CA TRP A 215 14.89 13.86 4.58
C TRP A 215 15.61 15.24 4.60
N PRO A 216 15.56 16.00 5.70
CA PRO A 216 14.77 15.79 6.92
C PRO A 216 13.26 16.02 6.71
N ARG A 217 12.44 15.46 7.61
CA ARG A 217 10.98 15.65 7.63
C ARG A 217 10.51 15.96 9.05
N HIS A 218 9.67 17.00 9.21
CA HIS A 218 9.20 17.50 10.50
C HIS A 218 7.69 17.37 10.68
N THR A 219 7.06 16.46 9.95
CA THR A 219 5.62 16.19 10.01
C THR A 219 5.25 15.55 11.34
N GLY A 220 4.22 16.06 12.01
CA GLY A 220 3.58 15.40 13.14
C GLY A 220 2.53 14.38 12.67
N ASP A 221 2.99 13.35 11.96
CA ASP A 221 2.16 12.38 11.26
C ASP A 221 1.60 11.32 12.22
N PHE A 222 0.61 11.69 13.03
CA PHE A 222 -0.08 10.79 13.95
C PHE A 222 -1.57 11.12 14.06
N CYS A 223 -2.36 10.11 14.40
CA CYS A 223 -3.74 10.24 14.85
C CYS A 223 -4.08 9.09 15.81
N VAL A 224 -5.20 9.23 16.51
CA VAL A 224 -5.62 8.30 17.56
C VAL A 224 -7.02 7.79 17.27
N PHE A 225 -7.16 6.48 17.33
CA PHE A 225 -8.44 5.78 17.24
C PHE A 225 -8.65 4.96 18.50
N ARG A 226 -9.89 4.49 18.70
CA ARG A 226 -10.23 3.51 19.72
C ARG A 226 -10.97 2.33 19.12
N ILE A 227 -10.57 1.14 19.53
CA ILE A 227 -11.26 -0.11 19.21
C ILE A 227 -12.38 -0.32 20.21
N TYR A 228 -13.56 -0.66 19.70
CA TYR A 228 -14.70 -1.09 20.47
C TYR A 228 -15.03 -2.55 20.22
N ALA A 229 -15.65 -3.19 21.20
CA ALA A 229 -16.03 -4.60 21.18
C ALA A 229 -17.40 -4.79 21.81
N GLY A 230 -17.99 -5.96 21.64
CA GLY A 230 -19.16 -6.36 22.41
C GLY A 230 -18.87 -6.41 23.93
N LYS A 231 -19.93 -6.45 24.75
CA LYS A 231 -19.80 -6.51 26.22
C LYS A 231 -19.01 -7.71 26.73
N ASP A 232 -18.89 -8.75 25.90
CA ASP A 232 -18.07 -9.95 26.12
C ASP A 232 -16.61 -9.81 25.64
N ASN A 233 -16.21 -8.61 25.24
CA ASN A 233 -14.90 -8.28 24.69
C ASN A 233 -14.57 -8.96 23.35
N ARG A 234 -15.58 -9.43 22.60
CA ARG A 234 -15.42 -10.04 21.29
C ARG A 234 -15.65 -9.03 20.16
N PRO A 235 -15.11 -9.30 18.97
CA PRO A 235 -15.41 -8.49 17.79
C PRO A 235 -16.91 -8.33 17.58
N ALA A 236 -17.32 -7.11 17.26
CA ALA A 236 -18.70 -6.76 16.94
C ALA A 236 -18.71 -5.68 15.85
N ASP A 237 -19.77 -5.66 15.04
CA ASP A 237 -20.06 -4.52 14.19
C ASP A 237 -20.43 -3.29 15.04
N TYR A 238 -20.37 -2.11 14.42
CA TYR A 238 -20.72 -0.89 15.14
C TYR A 238 -22.06 -0.98 15.88
N SER A 239 -22.03 -0.64 17.15
CA SER A 239 -23.21 -0.46 17.97
C SER A 239 -22.95 0.61 19.03
N PRO A 240 -23.95 1.47 19.36
CA PRO A 240 -23.82 2.42 20.47
C PRO A 240 -23.63 1.71 21.83
N ASP A 241 -24.03 0.44 21.93
CA ASP A 241 -23.90 -0.38 23.16
C ASP A 241 -22.52 -1.05 23.32
N ASN A 242 -21.65 -0.98 22.30
CA ASN A 242 -20.30 -1.51 22.37
C ASN A 242 -19.48 -0.76 23.41
N VAL A 243 -18.53 -1.46 23.99
CA VAL A 243 -17.62 -0.93 25.02
C VAL A 243 -16.17 -0.90 24.47
N PRO A 244 -15.29 -0.06 25.02
CA PRO A 244 -13.89 -0.09 24.65
C PRO A 244 -13.30 -1.48 24.78
N TYR A 245 -12.59 -1.92 23.74
CA TYR A 245 -11.89 -3.21 23.71
C TYR A 245 -10.80 -3.25 24.78
N ARG A 246 -10.70 -4.35 25.48
CA ARG A 246 -9.64 -4.62 26.46
C ARG A 246 -8.60 -5.55 25.82
N PRO A 247 -7.44 -5.01 25.39
CA PRO A 247 -6.40 -5.77 24.71
C PRO A 247 -5.69 -6.74 25.66
N GLU A 248 -5.19 -7.85 25.11
CA GLU A 248 -4.38 -8.82 25.88
C GLU A 248 -2.97 -8.28 26.18
N TYR A 249 -2.48 -7.35 25.36
CA TYR A 249 -1.18 -6.71 25.52
C TYR A 249 -1.25 -5.23 25.10
N VAL A 250 -0.61 -4.40 25.88
CA VAL A 250 -0.49 -2.95 25.64
C VAL A 250 0.98 -2.61 25.49
N ALA A 251 1.34 -1.90 24.43
CA ALA A 251 2.70 -1.44 24.25
C ALA A 251 3.01 -0.34 25.29
N PRO A 252 4.04 -0.50 26.12
CA PRO A 252 4.42 0.51 27.09
C PRO A 252 5.00 1.74 26.37
N ILE A 253 4.62 2.91 26.87
CA ILE A 253 5.17 4.20 26.40
C ILE A 253 6.26 4.63 27.39
N THR A 254 7.46 4.98 26.88
CA THR A 254 8.52 5.57 27.69
C THR A 254 8.86 6.99 27.19
N LEU A 255 9.19 7.86 28.11
CA LEU A 255 9.70 9.21 27.86
C LEU A 255 11.20 9.32 28.11
N ASP A 256 11.87 8.21 28.48
CA ASP A 256 13.31 8.20 28.78
C ASP A 256 14.20 8.42 27.55
N GLY A 257 13.59 8.26 26.36
CA GLY A 257 14.30 8.37 25.09
C GLY A 257 15.25 7.19 24.82
N TYR A 258 16.15 7.39 23.88
CA TYR A 258 17.19 6.42 23.52
C TYR A 258 18.53 7.16 23.30
N LYS A 259 19.62 6.42 23.37
CA LYS A 259 20.99 6.94 23.21
C LYS A 259 21.58 6.41 21.92
N GLU A 260 22.66 7.04 21.46
CA GLU A 260 23.46 6.50 20.35
C GLU A 260 23.90 5.07 20.68
N GLY A 261 23.70 4.14 19.74
CA GLY A 261 23.97 2.71 19.92
C GLY A 261 22.85 1.92 20.60
N SER A 262 21.73 2.55 21.00
CA SER A 262 20.56 1.83 21.47
C SER A 262 19.94 1.02 20.33
N PHE A 263 19.52 -0.21 20.62
CA PHE A 263 18.75 -1.02 19.66
C PHE A 263 17.38 -0.38 19.42
N CYS A 264 17.05 -0.17 18.15
CA CYS A 264 15.74 0.29 17.72
C CYS A 264 15.23 -0.62 16.60
N MET A 265 13.93 -0.88 16.58
CA MET A 265 13.27 -1.60 15.50
C MET A 265 11.89 -1.00 15.24
N THR A 266 11.42 -1.12 14.01
CA THR A 266 10.04 -0.81 13.61
C THR A 266 9.28 -2.12 13.49
N LEU A 267 8.09 -2.17 14.07
CA LEU A 267 7.17 -3.29 13.92
C LEU A 267 5.93 -2.83 13.17
N GLY A 268 5.41 -3.67 12.30
CA GLY A 268 4.20 -3.33 11.57
C GLY A 268 3.94 -4.22 10.36
N TYR A 269 3.08 -3.73 9.49
CA TYR A 269 2.60 -4.37 8.28
C TYR A 269 3.02 -3.53 7.07
N PRO A 270 4.25 -3.71 6.58
CA PRO A 270 4.74 -2.99 5.41
C PRO A 270 3.97 -3.42 4.16
N GLY A 271 3.84 -2.53 3.17
CA GLY A 271 3.18 -2.82 1.90
C GLY A 271 3.98 -3.83 1.08
N SER A 272 4.93 -3.35 0.27
CA SER A 272 5.79 -4.20 -0.56
C SER A 272 7.23 -3.74 -0.53
N THR A 273 8.16 -4.65 -0.83
CA THR A 273 9.58 -4.35 -1.02
C THR A 273 10.12 -5.07 -2.24
N GLU A 274 11.03 -4.40 -2.96
CA GLU A 274 11.67 -4.92 -4.17
C GLU A 274 13.17 -5.11 -3.96
N ARG A 275 13.57 -5.61 -2.78
CA ARG A 275 14.98 -5.76 -2.39
C ARG A 275 15.79 -6.65 -3.31
N TYR A 276 15.16 -7.69 -3.84
CA TYR A 276 15.83 -8.76 -4.58
C TYR A 276 15.71 -8.65 -6.10
N LEU A 277 15.21 -7.53 -6.62
CA LEU A 277 15.21 -7.28 -8.05
C LEU A 277 16.65 -7.33 -8.62
N SER A 278 16.77 -7.91 -9.80
CA SER A 278 17.97 -7.80 -10.63
C SER A 278 18.15 -6.38 -11.14
N SER A 279 19.33 -6.08 -11.73
CA SER A 279 19.55 -4.80 -12.41
C SER A 279 18.51 -4.54 -13.51
N PHE A 280 18.11 -5.59 -14.23
CA PHE A 280 17.08 -5.51 -15.27
C PHE A 280 15.70 -5.16 -14.69
N GLY A 281 15.32 -5.78 -13.56
CA GLY A 281 14.06 -5.48 -12.87
C GLY A 281 14.03 -4.05 -12.33
N ILE A 282 15.15 -3.54 -11.81
CA ILE A 282 15.26 -2.14 -11.36
C ILE A 282 15.14 -1.18 -12.56
N GLU A 283 15.75 -1.47 -13.70
CA GLU A 283 15.60 -0.65 -14.91
C GLU A 283 14.15 -0.63 -15.42
N GLU A 284 13.48 -1.77 -15.43
CA GLU A 284 12.07 -1.88 -15.80
C GLU A 284 11.16 -1.07 -14.86
N MET A 285 11.36 -1.20 -13.54
CA MET A 285 10.64 -0.42 -12.53
C MET A 285 10.85 1.08 -12.72
N MET A 286 12.11 1.52 -12.89
CA MET A 286 12.43 2.94 -13.03
C MET A 286 11.83 3.58 -14.28
N ASN A 287 11.94 2.90 -15.44
CA ASN A 287 11.62 3.44 -16.75
C ASN A 287 10.21 3.07 -17.22
N GLY A 288 9.60 2.04 -16.65
CA GLY A 288 8.21 1.64 -16.86
C GLY A 288 7.30 2.23 -15.78
N MET A 289 7.08 1.48 -14.71
CA MET A 289 6.08 1.79 -13.68
C MET A 289 6.30 3.16 -13.02
N ASN A 290 7.50 3.44 -12.49
CA ASN A 290 7.76 4.71 -11.82
C ASN A 290 7.64 5.89 -12.78
N GLN A 291 8.13 5.75 -14.03
CA GLN A 291 8.05 6.84 -14.99
C GLN A 291 6.60 7.11 -15.43
N ALA A 292 5.79 6.07 -15.63
CA ALA A 292 4.36 6.22 -15.91
C ALA A 292 3.63 6.94 -14.77
N MET A 293 3.88 6.53 -13.51
CA MET A 293 3.32 7.24 -12.34
C MET A 293 3.75 8.71 -12.28
N ILE A 294 5.02 9.00 -12.54
CA ILE A 294 5.55 10.37 -12.50
C ILE A 294 4.85 11.24 -13.55
N ASP A 295 4.78 10.77 -14.78
CA ASP A 295 4.23 11.52 -15.89
C ASP A 295 2.72 11.70 -15.75
N VAL A 296 1.98 10.60 -15.62
CA VAL A 296 0.52 10.58 -15.65
C VAL A 296 -0.10 11.21 -14.40
N ARG A 297 0.38 10.82 -13.21
CA ARG A 297 -0.14 11.38 -11.95
C ARG A 297 0.19 12.86 -11.80
N GLY A 298 1.35 13.29 -12.30
CA GLY A 298 1.71 14.71 -12.31
C GLY A 298 0.69 15.57 -13.06
N VAL A 299 0.24 15.12 -14.23
CA VAL A 299 -0.81 15.80 -15.01
C VAL A 299 -2.16 15.78 -14.30
N LYS A 300 -2.58 14.60 -13.84
CA LYS A 300 -3.86 14.45 -13.13
C LYS A 300 -3.93 15.32 -11.87
N GLN A 301 -2.90 15.30 -11.05
CA GLN A 301 -2.83 16.07 -9.80
C GLN A 301 -2.80 17.57 -10.03
N ALA A 302 -2.21 18.06 -11.12
CA ALA A 302 -2.25 19.47 -11.47
C ALA A 302 -3.69 19.96 -11.70
N ILE A 303 -4.53 19.13 -12.36
CA ILE A 303 -5.95 19.42 -12.58
C ILE A 303 -6.70 19.44 -11.23
N TRP A 304 -6.53 18.39 -10.43
CA TRP A 304 -7.17 18.28 -9.13
C TRP A 304 -6.80 19.43 -8.19
N LYS A 305 -5.49 19.71 -8.06
CA LYS A 305 -4.97 20.76 -7.18
C LYS A 305 -5.52 22.13 -7.55
N ARG A 306 -5.57 22.46 -8.82
CA ARG A 306 -6.15 23.72 -9.30
C ARG A 306 -7.61 23.89 -8.87
N GLU A 307 -8.43 22.83 -8.96
CA GLU A 307 -9.83 22.88 -8.56
C GLU A 307 -10.03 22.86 -7.05
N MET A 308 -9.19 22.11 -6.34
CA MET A 308 -9.15 22.11 -4.87
C MET A 308 -8.80 23.49 -4.30
N ASP A 309 -7.86 24.22 -4.93
CA ASP A 309 -7.45 25.55 -4.49
C ASP A 309 -8.53 26.62 -4.73
N ARG A 310 -9.48 26.35 -5.63
CA ARG A 310 -10.57 27.28 -5.96
C ARG A 310 -11.80 27.11 -5.08
N ARG A 311 -12.05 25.89 -4.58
CA ARG A 311 -13.32 25.55 -3.92
C ARG A 311 -13.08 24.61 -2.75
N ASP A 312 -13.38 25.06 -1.52
CA ASP A 312 -13.25 24.24 -0.30
C ASP A 312 -14.06 22.94 -0.37
N SER A 313 -15.25 22.97 -0.95
CA SER A 313 -16.05 21.76 -1.14
C SER A 313 -15.33 20.71 -2.02
N ILE A 314 -14.60 21.14 -3.05
CA ILE A 314 -13.79 20.24 -3.89
C ILE A 314 -12.52 19.82 -3.15
N ARG A 315 -11.90 20.73 -2.41
CA ARG A 315 -10.73 20.41 -1.58
C ARG A 315 -11.03 19.25 -0.63
N ILE A 316 -12.16 19.30 0.07
CA ILE A 316 -12.58 18.21 0.96
C ILE A 316 -12.88 16.92 0.17
N LYS A 317 -13.65 16.99 -0.92
CA LYS A 317 -14.00 15.81 -1.74
C LYS A 317 -12.79 15.08 -2.33
N TYR A 318 -11.77 15.82 -2.74
CA TYR A 318 -10.61 15.28 -3.43
C TYR A 318 -9.41 15.02 -2.51
N ALA A 319 -9.51 15.37 -1.22
CA ALA A 319 -8.40 15.32 -0.28
C ALA A 319 -7.71 13.95 -0.23
N SER A 320 -8.43 12.86 0.02
CA SER A 320 -7.85 11.52 0.10
C SER A 320 -7.36 11.03 -1.26
N LYS A 321 -8.10 11.29 -2.35
CA LYS A 321 -7.70 10.88 -3.72
C LYS A 321 -6.39 11.55 -4.12
N TYR A 322 -6.27 12.85 -3.81
CA TYR A 322 -5.05 13.61 -4.06
C TYR A 322 -3.90 13.10 -3.21
N ASP A 323 -4.14 12.87 -1.93
CA ASP A 323 -3.12 12.41 -0.98
C ASP A 323 -2.54 11.04 -1.38
N GLU A 324 -3.40 10.08 -1.66
CA GLU A 324 -2.99 8.75 -2.13
C GLU A 324 -2.20 8.84 -3.43
N SER A 325 -2.73 9.57 -4.42
CA SER A 325 -2.06 9.73 -5.72
C SER A 325 -0.69 10.39 -5.57
N SER A 326 -0.60 11.46 -4.77
CA SER A 326 0.63 12.20 -4.50
C SER A 326 1.67 11.36 -3.75
N ASN A 327 1.24 10.53 -2.81
CA ASN A 327 2.14 9.67 -2.06
C ASN A 327 2.94 8.72 -2.98
N TYR A 328 2.28 8.02 -3.89
CA TYR A 328 2.94 7.15 -4.86
C TYR A 328 3.75 7.93 -5.90
N TRP A 329 3.26 9.08 -6.33
CA TRP A 329 3.96 9.96 -7.26
C TRP A 329 5.30 10.43 -6.67
N LYS A 330 5.30 10.93 -5.44
CA LYS A 330 6.50 11.35 -4.72
C LYS A 330 7.44 10.19 -4.41
N ASN A 331 6.90 9.03 -4.06
CA ASN A 331 7.69 7.80 -3.87
C ASN A 331 8.45 7.44 -5.14
N SER A 332 7.77 7.42 -6.30
CA SER A 332 8.39 7.10 -7.60
C SER A 332 9.51 8.08 -7.97
N ILE A 333 9.29 9.39 -7.77
CA ILE A 333 10.32 10.43 -7.95
C ILE A 333 11.51 10.18 -7.03
N GLY A 334 11.23 9.98 -5.73
CA GLY A 334 12.25 9.77 -4.70
C GLY A 334 13.07 8.52 -4.95
N THR A 335 12.41 7.41 -5.28
CA THR A 335 13.02 6.11 -5.58
C THR A 335 13.94 6.22 -6.80
N ASN A 336 13.46 6.78 -7.92
CA ASN A 336 14.28 6.96 -9.11
C ASN A 336 15.50 7.86 -8.85
N LYS A 337 15.34 8.92 -8.06
CA LYS A 337 16.43 9.80 -7.63
C LYS A 337 17.44 9.07 -6.75
N ALA A 338 16.98 8.29 -5.77
CA ALA A 338 17.83 7.54 -4.84
C ALA A 338 18.62 6.45 -5.57
N ILE A 339 17.98 5.67 -6.45
CA ILE A 339 18.64 4.62 -7.26
C ILE A 339 19.80 5.21 -8.06
N ARG A 340 19.58 6.36 -8.71
CA ARG A 340 20.64 7.06 -9.47
C ARG A 340 21.74 7.58 -8.56
N LYS A 341 21.39 8.29 -7.47
CA LYS A 341 22.36 8.91 -6.52
C LYS A 341 23.22 7.86 -5.84
N LEU A 342 22.65 6.75 -5.41
CA LEU A 342 23.34 5.67 -4.69
C LEU A 342 23.99 4.65 -5.62
N LYS A 343 23.87 4.84 -6.94
CA LYS A 343 24.41 3.92 -7.97
C LYS A 343 23.95 2.47 -7.77
N VAL A 344 22.68 2.28 -7.44
CA VAL A 344 22.13 0.96 -7.11
C VAL A 344 22.26 -0.01 -8.29
N LEU A 345 22.00 0.46 -9.52
CA LEU A 345 22.17 -0.36 -10.73
C LEU A 345 23.62 -0.87 -10.89
N ASP A 346 24.62 -0.01 -10.65
CA ASP A 346 26.02 -0.41 -10.77
C ASP A 346 26.38 -1.46 -9.73
N LYS A 347 25.89 -1.32 -8.49
CA LYS A 347 26.08 -2.30 -7.43
C LYS A 347 25.45 -3.66 -7.77
N LYS A 348 24.23 -3.64 -8.32
CA LYS A 348 23.54 -4.87 -8.76
C LYS A 348 24.26 -5.54 -9.89
N ARG A 349 24.68 -4.80 -10.93
CA ARG A 349 25.48 -5.34 -12.04
C ARG A 349 26.79 -5.93 -11.59
N GLN A 350 27.48 -5.31 -10.62
CA GLN A 350 28.70 -5.88 -10.03
C GLN A 350 28.42 -7.19 -9.29
N ALA A 351 27.34 -7.27 -8.52
CA ALA A 351 26.94 -8.50 -7.83
C ALA A 351 26.57 -9.63 -8.83
N GLU A 352 25.84 -9.28 -9.89
CA GLU A 352 25.48 -10.21 -10.98
C GLU A 352 26.72 -10.72 -11.72
N GLU A 353 27.67 -9.85 -12.00
CA GLU A 353 28.93 -10.25 -12.64
C GLU A 353 29.78 -11.13 -11.70
N ALA A 354 29.86 -10.81 -10.42
CA ALA A 354 30.51 -11.65 -9.43
C ALA A 354 29.86 -13.04 -9.34
N LEU A 355 28.54 -13.11 -9.41
CA LEU A 355 27.79 -14.37 -9.46
C LEU A 355 28.09 -15.16 -10.74
N ARG A 356 28.12 -14.51 -11.92
CA ARG A 356 28.50 -15.16 -13.19
C ARG A 356 29.90 -15.79 -13.10
N GLN A 357 30.88 -15.03 -12.60
CA GLN A 357 32.27 -15.51 -12.42
C GLN A 357 32.35 -16.65 -11.42
N TRP A 358 31.56 -16.62 -10.35
CA TRP A 358 31.50 -17.71 -9.37
C TRP A 358 30.91 -18.99 -9.98
N ILE A 359 29.85 -18.87 -10.79
CA ILE A 359 29.24 -20.01 -11.50
C ILE A 359 30.23 -20.62 -12.47
N GLN A 360 30.96 -19.82 -13.25
CA GLN A 360 31.95 -20.30 -14.24
C GLN A 360 33.13 -21.04 -13.62
N LYS A 361 33.49 -20.75 -12.38
CA LYS A 361 34.60 -21.41 -11.66
C LYS A 361 34.20 -22.75 -11.03
N THR A 362 32.97 -23.18 -11.17
CA THR A 362 32.43 -24.34 -10.45
C THR A 362 31.92 -25.41 -11.40
N PRO A 363 31.84 -26.71 -10.94
CA PRO A 363 31.47 -27.83 -11.80
C PRO A 363 30.13 -27.70 -12.52
N ALA A 364 29.94 -28.59 -13.54
CA ALA A 364 28.80 -28.66 -14.44
C ALA A 364 27.38 -28.55 -13.79
N GLU A 365 27.28 -28.88 -12.51
CA GLU A 365 26.02 -28.73 -11.72
C GLU A 365 25.44 -27.33 -11.67
N ARG A 366 26.25 -26.30 -12.02
CA ARG A 366 25.83 -24.87 -11.99
C ARG A 366 25.62 -24.29 -13.37
N GLU A 367 25.77 -25.00 -14.44
CA GLU A 367 25.54 -24.52 -15.80
C GLU A 367 24.10 -24.00 -16.00
N ASN A 368 23.14 -24.67 -15.38
CA ASN A 368 21.74 -24.24 -15.39
C ASN A 368 21.53 -22.84 -14.82
N LEU A 369 22.36 -22.38 -13.88
CA LEU A 369 22.25 -21.03 -13.30
C LEU A 369 22.65 -19.94 -14.30
N LEU A 370 23.64 -20.20 -15.17
CA LEU A 370 23.99 -19.27 -16.25
C LEU A 370 22.86 -19.14 -17.27
N HIS A 371 22.24 -20.26 -17.61
CA HIS A 371 21.08 -20.27 -18.49
C HIS A 371 19.91 -19.46 -17.87
N LEU A 372 19.62 -19.64 -16.59
CA LEU A 372 18.58 -18.88 -15.88
C LEU A 372 18.88 -17.38 -15.87
N MET A 373 20.13 -16.97 -15.60
CA MET A 373 20.50 -15.55 -15.64
C MET A 373 20.33 -14.95 -17.04
N SER A 374 20.71 -15.68 -18.08
CA SER A 374 20.56 -15.22 -19.46
C SER A 374 19.09 -15.16 -19.90
N SER A 375 18.30 -16.16 -19.50
CA SER A 375 16.84 -16.17 -19.75
C SER A 375 16.14 -15.03 -19.04
N LEU A 376 16.53 -14.70 -17.82
CA LEU A 376 16.02 -13.57 -17.07
C LEU A 376 16.28 -12.25 -17.81
N GLU A 377 17.53 -12.03 -18.25
CA GLU A 377 17.92 -10.85 -19.02
C GLU A 377 17.11 -10.72 -20.31
N LEU A 378 17.00 -11.82 -21.08
CA LEU A 378 16.24 -11.84 -22.32
C LEU A 378 14.76 -11.54 -22.09
N ASN A 379 14.15 -12.13 -21.08
CA ASN A 379 12.75 -11.88 -20.71
C ASN A 379 12.47 -10.40 -20.42
N TYR A 380 13.31 -9.74 -19.63
CA TYR A 380 13.19 -8.31 -19.35
C TYR A 380 13.33 -7.46 -20.63
N LYS A 381 14.25 -7.85 -21.52
CA LYS A 381 14.46 -7.15 -22.79
C LYS A 381 13.26 -7.27 -23.72
N ASP A 382 12.72 -8.48 -23.86
CA ASP A 382 11.64 -8.76 -24.80
C ASP A 382 10.31 -8.13 -24.38
N ARG A 383 10.02 -8.07 -23.07
CA ARG A 383 8.78 -7.49 -22.56
C ARG A 383 8.83 -6.00 -22.29
N LYS A 384 10.00 -5.35 -22.42
CA LYS A 384 10.25 -3.96 -22.00
C LYS A 384 9.20 -2.96 -22.48
N GLU A 385 8.95 -2.93 -23.82
CA GLU A 385 8.03 -1.94 -24.40
C GLU A 385 6.57 -2.28 -24.08
N VAL A 386 6.20 -3.56 -24.04
CA VAL A 386 4.86 -4.00 -23.61
C VAL A 386 4.59 -3.60 -22.17
N ASN A 387 5.50 -3.91 -21.25
CA ASN A 387 5.34 -3.55 -19.84
C ASN A 387 5.31 -2.04 -19.61
N ARG A 388 6.10 -1.29 -20.39
CA ARG A 388 6.04 0.17 -20.37
C ARG A 388 4.66 0.66 -20.81
N ALA A 389 4.15 0.18 -21.93
CA ALA A 389 2.82 0.54 -22.44
C ALA A 389 1.72 0.16 -21.45
N MET A 390 1.79 -1.03 -20.85
CA MET A 390 0.85 -1.48 -19.80
C MET A 390 0.90 -0.62 -18.54
N SER A 391 2.09 -0.16 -18.13
CA SER A 391 2.22 0.75 -16.99
C SER A 391 1.52 2.09 -17.24
N TYR A 392 1.72 2.66 -18.43
CA TYR A 392 1.02 3.88 -18.84
C TYR A 392 -0.49 3.64 -19.00
N PHE A 393 -0.91 2.48 -19.52
CA PHE A 393 -2.33 2.11 -19.61
C PHE A 393 -2.98 2.05 -18.22
N GLY A 394 -2.34 1.38 -17.28
CA GLY A 394 -2.81 1.30 -15.89
C GLY A 394 -3.00 2.68 -15.27
N GLU A 395 -2.01 3.56 -15.39
CA GLU A 395 -2.08 4.91 -14.81
C GLU A 395 -3.06 5.84 -15.54
N SER A 396 -3.13 5.76 -16.89
CA SER A 396 -3.97 6.66 -17.68
C SER A 396 -5.44 6.27 -17.69
N PHE A 397 -5.77 4.97 -17.64
CA PHE A 397 -7.15 4.50 -17.80
C PHE A 397 -7.69 3.84 -16.52
N ILE A 398 -6.96 2.89 -15.93
CA ILE A 398 -7.46 2.19 -14.73
C ILE A 398 -7.42 3.11 -13.50
N ASN A 399 -6.33 3.85 -13.31
CA ASN A 399 -6.15 4.81 -12.22
C ASN A 399 -6.43 6.26 -12.63
N GLY A 400 -6.87 6.47 -13.86
CA GLY A 400 -7.13 7.79 -14.44
C GLY A 400 -8.51 8.33 -14.08
N PRO A 401 -9.47 8.33 -15.03
CA PRO A 401 -10.81 8.87 -14.83
C PRO A 401 -11.67 7.98 -13.93
N GLU A 402 -12.44 8.60 -13.04
CA GLU A 402 -13.33 7.90 -12.10
C GLU A 402 -14.49 7.18 -12.82
N LEU A 403 -14.96 7.71 -13.94
CA LEU A 403 -15.98 7.05 -14.76
C LEU A 403 -15.55 5.65 -15.19
N VAL A 404 -14.29 5.46 -15.56
CA VAL A 404 -13.75 4.15 -15.90
C VAL A 404 -13.70 3.24 -14.68
N GLN A 405 -13.31 3.78 -13.52
CA GLN A 405 -13.30 3.01 -12.27
C GLN A 405 -14.70 2.56 -11.86
N PHE A 406 -15.73 3.37 -12.07
CA PHE A 406 -17.12 2.97 -11.84
C PHE A 406 -17.53 1.83 -12.77
N ALA A 407 -17.20 1.92 -14.07
CA ALA A 407 -17.48 0.87 -15.02
C ALA A 407 -16.77 -0.45 -14.66
N LEU A 408 -15.49 -0.40 -14.31
CA LEU A 408 -14.71 -1.55 -13.87
C LEU A 408 -15.28 -2.17 -12.57
N THR A 409 -15.74 -1.33 -11.65
CA THR A 409 -16.38 -1.81 -10.41
C THR A 409 -17.64 -2.63 -10.73
N ILE A 410 -18.48 -2.15 -11.67
CA ILE A 410 -19.69 -2.85 -12.08
C ILE A 410 -19.38 -4.16 -12.81
N LEU A 411 -18.37 -4.15 -13.68
CA LEU A 411 -17.94 -5.37 -14.41
C LEU A 411 -17.48 -6.50 -13.46
N ASN A 412 -17.02 -6.13 -12.27
CA ASN A 412 -16.57 -7.08 -11.25
C ASN A 412 -17.66 -7.38 -10.19
N PHE A 413 -18.89 -6.91 -10.37
CA PHE A 413 -19.99 -7.25 -9.47
C PHE A 413 -20.37 -8.72 -9.63
N ASP A 414 -20.48 -9.40 -8.51
CA ASP A 414 -21.10 -10.70 -8.45
C ASP A 414 -22.63 -10.55 -8.35
N PHE A 415 -23.28 -10.53 -9.51
CA PHE A 415 -24.75 -10.42 -9.60
C PHE A 415 -25.47 -11.74 -9.21
N GLU A 416 -24.74 -12.84 -9.06
CA GLU A 416 -25.28 -14.14 -8.63
C GLU A 416 -25.18 -14.31 -7.10
N ALA A 417 -24.48 -13.40 -6.42
CA ALA A 417 -24.38 -13.39 -4.97
C ALA A 417 -25.75 -13.18 -4.30
N GLU A 418 -25.82 -13.46 -3.00
CA GLU A 418 -27.02 -13.18 -2.21
C GLU A 418 -27.45 -11.69 -2.34
N GLN A 419 -28.76 -11.45 -2.47
CA GLN A 419 -29.33 -10.12 -2.67
C GLN A 419 -28.77 -9.07 -1.69
N LYS A 420 -28.55 -9.44 -0.44
CA LYS A 420 -27.93 -8.54 0.57
C LYS A 420 -26.52 -8.10 0.18
N GLN A 421 -25.73 -8.98 -0.41
CA GLN A 421 -24.35 -8.68 -0.84
C GLN A 421 -24.36 -7.78 -2.07
N VAL A 422 -25.22 -8.04 -3.04
CA VAL A 422 -25.40 -7.18 -4.22
C VAL A 422 -25.81 -5.77 -3.80
N VAL A 423 -26.79 -5.64 -2.91
CA VAL A 423 -27.23 -4.34 -2.38
C VAL A 423 -26.10 -3.60 -1.66
N ALA A 424 -25.28 -4.30 -0.88
CA ALA A 424 -24.12 -3.72 -0.19
C ALA A 424 -23.06 -3.22 -1.18
N GLN A 425 -22.76 -3.98 -2.25
CA GLN A 425 -21.84 -3.56 -3.31
C GLN A 425 -22.34 -2.30 -4.04
N LEU A 426 -23.64 -2.26 -4.35
CA LEU A 426 -24.29 -1.11 -4.98
C LEU A 426 -24.24 0.13 -4.08
N GLN A 427 -24.51 -0.03 -2.78
CA GLN A 427 -24.42 1.07 -1.84
C GLN A 427 -23.01 1.65 -1.78
N LYS A 428 -21.99 0.79 -1.67
CA LYS A 428 -20.58 1.23 -1.70
C LYS A 428 -20.23 2.00 -2.98
N LEU A 429 -20.76 1.57 -4.12
CA LEU A 429 -20.54 2.30 -5.37
C LEU A 429 -21.26 3.66 -5.36
N LEU A 430 -22.50 3.72 -4.84
CA LEU A 430 -23.25 4.96 -4.72
C LEU A 430 -22.55 5.96 -3.78
N ASP A 431 -21.95 5.49 -2.69
CA ASP A 431 -21.26 6.34 -1.72
C ASP A 431 -20.02 7.03 -2.35
N LYS A 432 -19.38 6.41 -3.34
CA LYS A 432 -18.26 7.02 -4.09
C LYS A 432 -18.68 8.30 -4.83
N TYR A 433 -19.95 8.41 -5.25
CA TYR A 433 -20.45 9.62 -5.93
C TYR A 433 -20.50 10.86 -5.02
N ALA A 434 -20.49 10.70 -3.69
CA ALA A 434 -20.39 11.83 -2.77
C ALA A 434 -19.14 12.67 -3.01
N ASN A 435 -18.05 12.01 -3.43
CA ASN A 435 -16.76 12.64 -3.71
C ASN A 435 -16.46 12.76 -5.21
N TYR A 436 -17.44 12.62 -6.08
CA TYR A 436 -17.30 12.71 -7.54
C TYR A 436 -17.65 14.08 -8.08
N ASP A 437 -16.88 14.58 -9.05
CA ASP A 437 -17.20 15.79 -9.82
C ASP A 437 -17.00 15.51 -11.32
N VAL A 438 -18.10 15.48 -12.06
CA VAL A 438 -18.13 15.15 -13.51
C VAL A 438 -17.23 16.07 -14.34
N SER A 439 -17.17 17.35 -14.00
CA SER A 439 -16.41 18.32 -14.80
C SER A 439 -14.91 18.11 -14.67
N ILE A 440 -14.46 17.82 -13.46
CA ILE A 440 -13.06 17.50 -13.16
C ILE A 440 -12.68 16.19 -13.82
N ASP A 441 -13.53 15.17 -13.71
CA ASP A 441 -13.28 13.84 -14.27
C ASP A 441 -13.18 13.86 -15.81
N LYS A 442 -14.04 14.64 -16.46
CA LYS A 442 -13.95 14.88 -17.93
C LYS A 442 -12.60 15.48 -18.32
N GLU A 443 -12.14 16.51 -17.63
CA GLU A 443 -10.87 17.15 -17.89
C GLU A 443 -9.70 16.19 -17.68
N VAL A 444 -9.75 15.40 -16.58
CA VAL A 444 -8.78 14.33 -16.32
C VAL A 444 -8.77 13.34 -17.49
N PHE A 445 -9.93 12.88 -17.94
CA PHE A 445 -9.98 11.87 -19.02
C PHE A 445 -9.35 12.39 -20.32
N VAL A 446 -9.66 13.60 -20.73
CA VAL A 446 -9.05 14.23 -21.91
C VAL A 446 -7.54 14.32 -21.75
N ALA A 447 -7.06 14.73 -20.59
CA ALA A 447 -5.63 14.82 -20.31
C ALA A 447 -4.95 13.44 -20.34
N MET A 448 -5.60 12.41 -19.80
CA MET A 448 -5.08 11.04 -19.80
C MET A 448 -4.99 10.44 -21.20
N LEU A 449 -5.99 10.69 -22.05
CA LEU A 449 -5.95 10.28 -23.45
C LEU A 449 -4.75 10.91 -24.19
N LYS A 450 -4.53 12.21 -24.01
CA LYS A 450 -3.41 12.93 -24.64
C LYS A 450 -2.07 12.43 -24.13
N GLU A 451 -1.94 12.23 -22.81
CA GLU A 451 -0.70 11.77 -22.19
C GLU A 451 -0.32 10.37 -22.67
N TYR A 452 -1.26 9.42 -22.70
CA TYR A 452 -1.03 8.08 -23.21
C TYR A 452 -0.59 8.08 -24.67
N ARG A 453 -1.32 8.79 -25.55
CA ARG A 453 -0.99 8.92 -26.98
C ARG A 453 0.41 9.49 -27.22
N THR A 454 0.85 10.40 -26.36
CA THR A 454 2.16 11.07 -26.47
C THR A 454 3.32 10.21 -25.97
N LYS A 455 3.06 9.38 -24.94
CA LYS A 455 4.12 8.66 -24.21
C LYS A 455 4.31 7.22 -24.68
N VAL A 456 3.33 6.64 -25.36
CA VAL A 456 3.33 5.22 -25.74
C VAL A 456 3.51 5.10 -27.26
N ASP A 457 4.27 4.09 -27.70
CA ASP A 457 4.45 3.80 -29.11
C ASP A 457 3.11 3.49 -29.78
N LYS A 458 2.96 3.94 -31.03
CA LYS A 458 1.72 3.77 -31.81
C LYS A 458 1.28 2.32 -31.94
N ALA A 459 2.22 1.37 -31.92
CA ALA A 459 1.93 -0.07 -31.99
C ALA A 459 1.14 -0.59 -30.76
N TYR A 460 1.15 0.14 -29.67
CA TYR A 460 0.47 -0.23 -28.41
C TYR A 460 -0.73 0.67 -28.11
N LEU A 461 -1.16 1.52 -29.06
CA LEU A 461 -2.36 2.33 -28.88
C LEU A 461 -3.61 1.42 -28.99
N PRO A 462 -4.54 1.45 -28.00
CA PRO A 462 -5.82 0.75 -28.12
C PRO A 462 -6.67 1.25 -29.30
N ASP A 463 -7.57 0.41 -29.80
CA ASP A 463 -8.52 0.72 -30.89
C ASP A 463 -9.38 1.96 -30.64
N LEU A 464 -9.50 2.35 -29.37
CA LEU A 464 -10.09 3.60 -28.93
C LEU A 464 -9.52 4.82 -29.70
N TYR A 465 -8.21 4.84 -29.94
CA TYR A 465 -7.58 5.97 -30.69
C TYR A 465 -7.93 5.96 -32.16
N GLN A 466 -8.12 4.78 -32.76
CA GLN A 466 -8.66 4.71 -34.12
C GLN A 466 -10.07 5.27 -34.19
N THR A 467 -10.91 4.99 -33.20
CA THR A 467 -12.25 5.56 -33.07
C THR A 467 -12.21 7.08 -32.94
N ILE A 468 -11.33 7.61 -32.08
CA ILE A 468 -11.15 9.06 -31.90
C ILE A 468 -10.72 9.70 -33.22
N ASP A 469 -9.75 9.11 -33.92
CA ASP A 469 -9.21 9.66 -35.15
C ASP A 469 -10.23 9.64 -36.30
N THR A 470 -11.00 8.57 -36.44
CA THR A 470 -11.94 8.38 -37.56
C THR A 470 -13.29 9.08 -37.34
N LEU A 471 -13.86 9.01 -36.13
CA LEU A 471 -15.20 9.52 -35.84
C LEU A 471 -15.20 10.95 -35.27
N TYR A 472 -14.10 11.33 -34.61
CA TYR A 472 -13.98 12.63 -33.95
C TYR A 472 -12.86 13.51 -34.48
N GLY A 473 -12.26 13.12 -35.63
CA GLY A 473 -11.19 13.90 -36.27
C GLY A 473 -9.94 14.10 -35.42
N GLY A 474 -9.64 13.16 -34.53
CA GLY A 474 -8.52 13.22 -33.59
C GLY A 474 -8.77 14.13 -32.38
N ASN A 475 -10.02 14.53 -32.12
CA ASN A 475 -10.38 15.43 -31.05
C ASN A 475 -10.83 14.64 -29.79
N GLU A 476 -9.92 14.43 -28.84
CA GLU A 476 -10.18 13.73 -27.58
C GLU A 476 -11.25 14.42 -26.73
N GLN A 477 -11.32 15.76 -26.75
CA GLN A 477 -12.34 16.51 -26.02
C GLN A 477 -13.73 16.18 -26.52
N MET A 478 -13.94 16.19 -27.84
CA MET A 478 -15.22 15.87 -28.46
C MET A 478 -15.65 14.43 -28.19
N TYR A 479 -14.70 13.49 -28.22
CA TYR A 479 -14.95 12.11 -27.84
C TYR A 479 -15.43 11.99 -26.39
N VAL A 480 -14.69 12.58 -25.45
CA VAL A 480 -15.02 12.51 -24.00
C VAL A 480 -16.33 13.20 -23.72
N ASP A 481 -16.61 14.37 -24.33
CA ASP A 481 -17.89 15.06 -24.18
C ASP A 481 -19.07 14.21 -24.62
N THR A 482 -18.92 13.50 -25.74
CA THR A 482 -19.92 12.57 -26.24
C THR A 482 -20.11 11.38 -25.31
N LEU A 483 -19.01 10.78 -24.85
CA LEU A 483 -19.03 9.64 -23.91
C LEU A 483 -19.79 9.99 -22.62
N TYR A 484 -19.47 11.13 -22.00
CA TYR A 484 -20.10 11.55 -20.74
C TYR A 484 -21.56 11.97 -20.92
N ALA A 485 -21.93 12.52 -22.07
CA ALA A 485 -23.31 12.89 -22.38
C ALA A 485 -24.24 11.65 -22.50
N HIS A 486 -23.70 10.51 -22.93
CA HIS A 486 -24.46 9.27 -23.14
C HIS A 486 -24.27 8.23 -22.04
N SER A 487 -23.32 8.40 -21.13
CA SER A 487 -23.06 7.45 -20.05
C SER A 487 -24.03 7.64 -18.89
N GLU A 488 -24.72 6.57 -18.51
CA GLU A 488 -25.56 6.52 -17.30
C GLU A 488 -24.72 6.58 -16.01
N LEU A 489 -23.43 6.23 -16.10
CA LEU A 489 -22.54 6.17 -14.92
C LEU A 489 -22.03 7.54 -14.46
N THR A 490 -22.47 8.63 -15.06
CA THR A 490 -22.05 9.98 -14.66
C THR A 490 -22.78 10.53 -13.43
N SER A 491 -23.78 9.80 -12.92
CA SER A 491 -24.56 10.22 -11.77
C SER A 491 -25.19 9.07 -11.00
N PRO A 492 -25.51 9.22 -9.70
CA PRO A 492 -26.24 8.21 -8.92
C PRO A 492 -27.57 7.81 -9.53
N ARG A 493 -28.28 8.78 -10.14
CA ARG A 493 -29.57 8.56 -10.78
C ARG A 493 -29.41 7.73 -12.07
N GLY A 494 -28.39 8.02 -12.84
CA GLY A 494 -28.04 7.27 -14.04
C GLY A 494 -27.66 5.83 -13.71
N LEU A 495 -26.76 5.65 -12.72
CA LEU A 495 -26.38 4.33 -12.23
C LEU A 495 -27.58 3.48 -11.81
N LYS A 496 -28.54 4.08 -11.06
CA LYS A 496 -29.77 3.37 -10.65
C LYS A 496 -30.69 2.98 -11.81
N ARG A 497 -30.58 3.65 -12.96
CA ARG A 497 -31.32 3.26 -14.18
C ARG A 497 -30.60 2.17 -14.97
N PHE A 498 -29.28 2.19 -14.93
CA PHE A 498 -28.44 1.22 -15.63
C PHE A 498 -28.53 -0.19 -15.01
N LEU A 499 -28.65 -0.25 -13.69
CA LEU A 499 -28.75 -1.47 -12.89
C LEU A 499 -30.20 -1.92 -12.71
#